data_682dd128dcf2b5645feb551a354e8bb8
#
_entry.id   682dd128dcf2b5645feb551a354e8bb8
#
_cell.length_a   1.000
_cell.length_b   1.000
_cell.length_c   1.000
_cell.angle_alpha   90.00
_cell.angle_beta   90.00
_cell.angle_gamma   90.00
#
_symmetry.space_group_name_H-M   'P 1'
#
loop_
_entity.id
_entity.type
_entity.pdbx_description
1 polymer ?
#
loop_
_entity_poly.entity_id
_entity_poly.type
_entity_poly.pdbx_seq_one_letter_code
_entity_poly.pdbx_strand_id
1 'polypeptide(L)'
;MFSNTFAGLYKKWLVYLYNSADVIITPTPYSKSLLESYDLNKEIYAISNGVDVAQFNPTSKQINEFTQQFHISEEDKLVISVGWLFERKGFDTFVEVAREMPHVKFMWFGDVRLSNPTSKIKKLLKELPKNLILPGYVSGDIIKGAYGRADVFFFPSREETEGIVVLEALASHQHVVLRDIPVYHGWVDSSCAELAHDVSG
;
A
#
# COMPACT_ATOMS: atom_id res chain seq x y z
N MET A 1 -15.81 8.65 17.29
CA MET A 1 -15.84 7.63 18.38
C MET A 1 -17.20 6.97 18.32
N PHE A 2 -17.30 5.78 17.71
CA PHE A 2 -18.56 5.00 17.76
C PHE A 2 -18.76 4.53 19.20
N SER A 3 -19.97 4.62 19.70
CA SER A 3 -20.25 4.14 21.07
C SER A 3 -19.95 2.65 21.16
N ASN A 4 -19.44 2.18 22.30
CA ASN A 4 -19.14 0.75 22.54
C ASN A 4 -20.32 -0.18 22.23
N THR A 5 -21.53 0.32 22.36
CA THR A 5 -22.79 -0.38 22.04
C THR A 5 -22.92 -0.66 20.54
N PHE A 6 -22.58 0.31 19.68
CA PHE A 6 -22.66 0.15 18.23
C PHE A 6 -21.60 -0.83 17.72
N ALA A 7 -20.40 -0.76 18.28
CA ALA A 7 -19.31 -1.70 17.93
C ALA A 7 -19.68 -3.15 18.30
N GLY A 8 -20.33 -3.37 19.45
CA GLY A 8 -20.81 -4.70 19.86
C GLY A 8 -21.89 -5.26 18.95
N LEU A 9 -22.85 -4.41 18.51
CA LEU A 9 -23.89 -4.82 17.57
C LEU A 9 -23.31 -5.14 16.19
N TYR A 10 -22.39 -4.32 15.72
CA TYR A 10 -21.69 -4.54 14.44
C TYR A 10 -20.87 -5.83 14.46
N LYS A 11 -20.16 -6.12 15.56
CA LYS A 11 -19.43 -7.39 15.71
C LYS A 11 -20.38 -8.61 15.65
N LYS A 12 -21.51 -8.56 16.33
CA LYS A 12 -22.53 -9.64 16.27
C LYS A 12 -23.05 -9.85 14.86
N TRP A 13 -23.31 -8.75 14.13
CA TRP A 13 -23.75 -8.82 12.74
C TRP A 13 -22.67 -9.43 11.83
N LEU A 14 -21.41 -9.06 12.01
CA LEU A 14 -20.27 -9.67 11.26
C LEU A 14 -20.17 -11.17 11.56
N VAL A 15 -20.23 -11.60 12.82
CA VAL A 15 -20.20 -13.01 13.20
C VAL A 15 -21.35 -13.78 12.55
N TYR A 16 -22.56 -13.22 12.55
CA TYR A 16 -23.71 -13.82 11.87
C TYR A 16 -23.46 -13.96 10.37
N LEU A 17 -22.95 -12.90 9.72
CA LEU A 17 -22.64 -12.89 8.29
C LEU A 17 -21.59 -13.94 7.93
N TYR A 18 -20.46 -13.98 8.66
CA TYR A 18 -19.41 -14.97 8.42
C TYR A 18 -19.88 -16.40 8.66
N ASN A 19 -20.69 -16.65 9.68
CA ASN A 19 -21.24 -17.97 9.95
C ASN A 19 -22.29 -18.43 8.93
N SER A 20 -22.79 -17.56 8.05
CA SER A 20 -23.65 -17.94 6.93
C SER A 20 -22.91 -18.49 5.72
N ALA A 21 -21.57 -18.32 5.65
CA ALA A 21 -20.74 -18.88 4.59
C ALA A 21 -20.47 -20.36 4.83
N ASP A 22 -20.13 -21.11 3.78
CA ASP A 22 -19.66 -22.50 3.90
C ASP A 22 -18.21 -22.55 4.36
N VAL A 23 -17.39 -21.63 3.87
CA VAL A 23 -15.96 -21.48 4.16
C VAL A 23 -15.58 -20.01 4.11
N ILE A 24 -14.54 -19.63 4.85
CA ILE A 24 -14.01 -18.25 4.86
C ILE A 24 -12.61 -18.29 4.29
N ILE A 25 -12.35 -17.41 3.32
CA ILE A 25 -11.01 -17.21 2.75
C ILE A 25 -10.55 -15.77 3.10
N THR A 26 -9.30 -15.65 3.51
CA THR A 26 -8.65 -14.39 3.83
C THR A 26 -7.23 -14.37 3.28
N PRO A 27 -6.66 -13.21 2.91
CA PRO A 27 -5.45 -13.20 2.09
C PRO A 27 -4.16 -13.58 2.84
N THR A 28 -4.12 -13.46 4.16
CA THR A 28 -2.88 -13.70 4.93
C THR A 28 -3.12 -14.51 6.21
N PRO A 29 -2.10 -15.19 6.74
CA PRO A 29 -2.16 -15.82 8.06
C PRO A 29 -2.52 -14.81 9.18
N TYR A 30 -2.05 -13.57 9.08
CA TYR A 30 -2.41 -12.50 10.02
C TYR A 30 -3.91 -12.19 9.97
N SER A 31 -4.47 -11.97 8.78
CA SER A 31 -5.91 -11.74 8.62
C SER A 31 -6.75 -12.93 9.09
N LYS A 32 -6.24 -14.16 8.88
CA LYS A 32 -6.84 -15.38 9.41
C LYS A 32 -6.87 -15.34 10.94
N SER A 33 -5.75 -15.06 11.60
CA SER A 33 -5.68 -15.01 13.07
C SER A 33 -6.62 -13.95 13.67
N LEU A 34 -6.82 -12.82 12.97
CA LEU A 34 -7.80 -11.83 13.37
C LEU A 34 -9.23 -12.39 13.32
N LEU A 35 -9.58 -13.11 12.25
CA LEU A 35 -10.91 -13.72 12.13
C LEU A 35 -11.12 -14.86 13.13
N GLU A 36 -10.09 -15.65 13.43
CA GLU A 36 -10.14 -16.69 14.47
C GLU A 36 -10.41 -16.13 15.88
N SER A 37 -10.11 -14.85 16.10
CA SER A 37 -10.47 -14.15 17.35
C SER A 37 -11.96 -13.82 17.48
N TYR A 38 -12.73 -14.04 16.41
CA TYR A 38 -14.20 -13.87 16.38
C TYR A 38 -14.83 -15.24 16.54
N ASP A 39 -15.50 -15.60 17.46
CA ASP A 39 -16.17 -16.88 17.70
C ASP A 39 -16.95 -17.42 16.47
N LEU A 40 -16.18 -17.84 15.45
CA LEU A 40 -16.68 -18.31 14.16
C LEU A 40 -16.64 -19.85 14.13
N ASN A 41 -17.78 -20.47 13.74
CA ASN A 41 -17.91 -21.92 13.58
C ASN A 41 -17.61 -22.37 12.14
N LYS A 42 -16.62 -21.77 11.49
CA LYS A 42 -16.29 -22.02 10.09
C LYS A 42 -14.78 -22.22 9.92
N GLU A 43 -14.44 -23.05 8.95
CA GLU A 43 -13.05 -23.17 8.53
C GLU A 43 -12.58 -21.89 7.85
N ILE A 44 -11.40 -21.40 8.24
CA ILE A 44 -10.80 -20.19 7.71
C ILE A 44 -9.48 -20.57 7.03
N TYR A 45 -9.35 -20.22 5.77
CA TYR A 45 -8.15 -20.46 4.98
C TYR A 45 -7.45 -19.14 4.67
N ALA A 46 -6.12 -19.12 4.84
CA ALA A 46 -5.27 -18.03 4.37
C ALA A 46 -4.80 -18.37 2.95
N ILE A 47 -5.34 -17.66 1.96
CA ILE A 47 -5.01 -17.84 0.54
C ILE A 47 -4.78 -16.46 -0.06
N SER A 48 -3.54 -16.18 -0.45
CA SER A 48 -3.16 -14.90 -1.07
C SER A 48 -3.98 -14.62 -2.34
N ASN A 49 -4.28 -13.35 -2.59
CA ASN A 49 -4.82 -12.90 -3.87
C ASN A 49 -3.84 -13.14 -5.03
N GLY A 50 -2.56 -13.25 -4.71
CA GLY A 50 -1.49 -13.43 -5.68
C GLY A 50 -1.24 -12.19 -6.54
N VAL A 51 -0.28 -12.31 -7.44
CA VAL A 51 0.04 -11.31 -8.46
C VAL A 51 0.41 -12.03 -9.75
N ASP A 52 0.01 -11.48 -10.89
CA ASP A 52 0.46 -11.96 -12.19
C ASP A 52 1.86 -11.41 -12.48
N VAL A 53 2.87 -12.22 -12.17
CA VAL A 53 4.29 -11.84 -12.32
C VAL A 53 4.62 -11.45 -13.77
N ALA A 54 3.98 -12.07 -14.77
CA ALA A 54 4.21 -11.72 -16.17
C ALA A 54 3.71 -10.31 -16.50
N GLN A 55 2.62 -9.85 -15.87
CA GLN A 55 2.11 -8.50 -16.04
C GLN A 55 2.96 -7.44 -15.36
N PHE A 56 3.65 -7.80 -14.27
CA PHE A 56 4.51 -6.90 -13.49
C PHE A 56 6.00 -7.09 -13.80
N ASN A 57 6.34 -7.56 -15.00
CA ASN A 57 7.68 -7.53 -15.58
C ASN A 57 7.73 -6.41 -16.64
N PRO A 58 8.02 -5.14 -16.25
CA PRO A 58 7.84 -3.98 -17.11
C PRO A 58 8.83 -3.98 -18.28
N THR A 59 8.32 -3.69 -19.47
CA THR A 59 9.09 -3.57 -20.69
C THR A 59 9.79 -2.21 -20.80
N SER A 60 10.89 -2.14 -21.55
CA SER A 60 11.57 -0.87 -21.85
C SER A 60 10.61 0.18 -22.46
N LYS A 61 9.62 -0.26 -23.25
CA LYS A 61 8.62 0.64 -23.83
C LYS A 61 7.78 1.30 -22.73
N GLN A 62 7.27 0.53 -21.78
CA GLN A 62 6.45 1.03 -20.65
C GLN A 62 7.25 1.99 -19.77
N ILE A 63 8.52 1.66 -19.49
CA ILE A 63 9.44 2.52 -18.74
C ILE A 63 9.65 3.85 -19.48
N ASN A 64 9.91 3.81 -20.80
CA ASN A 64 10.10 5.00 -21.59
C ASN A 64 8.84 5.88 -21.68
N GLU A 65 7.66 5.30 -21.84
CA GLU A 65 6.39 6.04 -21.85
C GLU A 65 6.17 6.75 -20.50
N PHE A 66 6.40 6.05 -19.40
CA PHE A 66 6.32 6.64 -18.06
C PHE A 66 7.32 7.79 -17.87
N THR A 67 8.61 7.59 -18.19
CA THR A 67 9.65 8.60 -18.01
C THR A 67 9.41 9.84 -18.86
N GLN A 68 8.92 9.68 -20.09
CA GLN A 68 8.55 10.79 -20.97
C GLN A 68 7.34 11.56 -20.41
N GLN A 69 6.29 10.86 -19.98
CA GLN A 69 5.08 11.49 -19.48
C GLN A 69 5.31 12.32 -18.22
N PHE A 70 6.19 11.88 -17.33
CA PHE A 70 6.45 12.55 -16.05
C PHE A 70 7.78 13.30 -16.00
N HIS A 71 8.49 13.38 -17.11
CA HIS A 71 9.79 14.06 -17.22
C HIS A 71 10.80 13.55 -16.17
N ILE A 72 10.92 12.22 -16.06
CA ILE A 72 11.88 11.55 -15.19
C ILE A 72 13.15 11.28 -16.01
N SER A 73 14.28 11.84 -15.60
CA SER A 73 15.57 11.58 -16.23
C SER A 73 16.22 10.29 -15.68
N GLU A 74 17.25 9.78 -16.38
CA GLU A 74 18.00 8.62 -15.92
C GLU A 74 18.77 8.89 -14.61
N GLU A 75 19.17 10.14 -14.38
CA GLU A 75 19.91 10.58 -13.20
C GLU A 75 19.01 10.79 -11.96
N ASP A 76 17.70 10.92 -12.17
CA ASP A 76 16.77 11.11 -11.07
C ASP A 76 16.67 9.85 -10.18
N LYS A 77 16.78 10.05 -8.90
CA LYS A 77 16.37 9.05 -7.91
C LYS A 77 14.88 9.16 -7.67
N LEU A 78 14.17 8.04 -7.83
CA LEU A 78 12.72 7.99 -7.80
C LEU A 78 12.20 7.01 -6.75
N VAL A 79 11.40 7.52 -5.83
CA VAL A 79 10.66 6.74 -4.84
C VAL A 79 9.18 6.79 -5.20
N ILE A 80 8.53 5.62 -5.28
CA ILE A 80 7.10 5.56 -5.57
C ILE A 80 6.31 4.89 -4.45
N SER A 81 5.02 5.20 -4.40
CA SER A 81 4.01 4.47 -3.62
C SER A 81 2.70 4.41 -4.39
N VAL A 82 1.87 3.41 -4.09
CA VAL A 82 0.56 3.19 -4.73
C VAL A 82 -0.51 2.97 -3.68
N GLY A 83 -1.57 3.75 -3.71
CA GLY A 83 -2.68 3.60 -2.76
C GLY A 83 -3.55 4.83 -2.64
N TRP A 84 -4.68 4.70 -1.96
CA TRP A 84 -5.51 5.86 -1.63
C TRP A 84 -4.79 6.80 -0.66
N LEU A 85 -5.03 8.11 -0.79
CA LEU A 85 -4.42 9.13 0.07
C LEU A 85 -5.05 9.15 1.47
N PHE A 86 -4.88 8.07 2.22
CA PHE A 86 -5.35 7.94 3.60
C PHE A 86 -4.19 7.98 4.60
N GLU A 87 -4.44 8.45 5.81
CA GLU A 87 -3.48 8.33 6.92
C GLU A 87 -3.16 6.86 7.22
N ARG A 88 -4.15 5.97 7.10
CA ARG A 88 -3.96 4.52 7.25
C ARG A 88 -2.93 3.96 6.25
N LYS A 89 -2.89 4.51 5.02
CA LYS A 89 -1.90 4.14 3.99
C LYS A 89 -0.54 4.81 4.19
N GLY A 90 -0.40 5.68 5.19
CA GLY A 90 0.87 6.34 5.50
C GLY A 90 1.23 7.49 4.57
N PHE A 91 0.25 8.09 3.88
CA PHE A 91 0.51 9.22 2.99
C PHE A 91 1.19 10.39 3.71
N ASP A 92 0.84 10.64 4.96
CA ASP A 92 1.51 11.65 5.81
C ASP A 92 2.99 11.32 6.03
N THR A 93 3.34 10.09 6.37
CA THR A 93 4.73 9.64 6.50
C THR A 93 5.49 9.77 5.17
N PHE A 94 4.87 9.42 4.05
CA PHE A 94 5.48 9.57 2.72
C PHE A 94 5.82 11.03 2.40
N VAL A 95 4.92 11.97 2.74
CA VAL A 95 5.15 13.42 2.58
C VAL A 95 6.28 13.91 3.48
N GLU A 96 6.37 13.43 4.71
CA GLU A 96 7.44 13.79 5.65
C GLU A 96 8.80 13.32 5.13
N VAL A 97 8.92 12.07 4.69
CA VAL A 97 10.15 11.54 4.10
C VAL A 97 10.55 12.32 2.83
N ALA A 98 9.58 12.67 1.99
CA ALA A 98 9.86 13.49 0.81
C ALA A 98 10.43 14.88 1.15
N ARG A 99 9.99 15.49 2.27
CA ARG A 99 10.56 16.77 2.75
C ARG A 99 12.00 16.64 3.22
N GLU A 100 12.33 15.54 3.89
CA GLU A 100 13.68 15.27 4.40
C GLU A 100 14.68 14.93 3.27
N MET A 101 14.18 14.52 2.09
CA MET A 101 15.00 14.11 0.94
C MET A 101 14.72 14.97 -0.30
N PRO A 102 14.98 16.29 -0.29
CA PRO A 102 14.57 17.23 -1.34
C PRO A 102 15.24 16.98 -2.71
N HIS A 103 16.31 16.21 -2.74
CA HIS A 103 17.05 15.83 -3.95
C HIS A 103 16.55 14.53 -4.59
N VAL A 104 15.59 13.85 -3.97
CA VAL A 104 14.95 12.62 -4.48
C VAL A 104 13.56 12.97 -4.97
N LYS A 105 13.15 12.45 -6.11
CA LYS A 105 11.78 12.57 -6.61
C LYS A 105 10.89 11.54 -5.93
N PHE A 106 9.72 11.98 -5.51
CA PHE A 106 8.69 11.14 -4.91
C PHE A 106 7.43 11.17 -5.76
N MET A 107 6.77 10.03 -5.94
CA MET A 107 5.50 9.94 -6.64
C MET A 107 4.54 9.03 -5.87
N TRP A 108 3.33 9.52 -5.62
CA TRP A 108 2.28 8.73 -5.02
C TRP A 108 1.12 8.57 -6.00
N PHE A 109 0.89 7.34 -6.44
CA PHE A 109 -0.19 6.96 -7.36
C PHE A 109 -1.44 6.59 -6.59
N GLY A 110 -2.52 7.32 -6.81
CA GLY A 110 -3.82 7.12 -6.19
C GLY A 110 -4.65 8.38 -6.15
N ASP A 111 -5.92 8.25 -5.86
CA ASP A 111 -6.87 9.37 -5.91
C ASP A 111 -7.39 9.71 -4.51
N VAL A 112 -7.68 10.97 -4.32
CA VAL A 112 -8.32 11.52 -3.13
C VAL A 112 -9.83 11.74 -3.33
N ARG A 113 -10.27 11.82 -4.59
CA ARG A 113 -11.65 12.26 -4.95
C ARG A 113 -12.75 11.34 -4.42
N LEU A 114 -12.48 10.05 -4.27
CA LEU A 114 -13.43 9.07 -3.74
C LEU A 114 -13.30 8.85 -2.23
N SER A 115 -12.28 9.43 -1.62
CA SER A 115 -12.06 9.39 -0.19
C SER A 115 -12.45 10.74 0.41
N ASN A 116 -13.33 10.80 1.36
CA ASN A 116 -13.51 12.05 2.12
C ASN A 116 -12.27 12.27 3.01
N PRO A 117 -11.24 13.01 2.55
CA PRO A 117 -9.96 13.08 3.24
C PRO A 117 -10.10 13.78 4.59
N THR A 118 -9.38 13.29 5.59
CA THR A 118 -9.32 13.92 6.91
C THR A 118 -8.77 15.35 6.83
N SER A 119 -8.99 16.13 7.87
CA SER A 119 -8.45 17.50 7.95
C SER A 119 -6.92 17.51 7.83
N LYS A 120 -6.25 16.46 8.35
CA LYS A 120 -4.80 16.29 8.24
C LYS A 120 -4.37 16.12 6.79
N ILE A 121 -4.99 15.21 6.05
CA ILE A 121 -4.70 15.00 4.62
C ILE A 121 -5.00 16.26 3.80
N LYS A 122 -6.13 16.94 4.06
CA LYS A 122 -6.46 18.22 3.40
C LYS A 122 -5.38 19.28 3.62
N LYS A 123 -4.80 19.35 4.82
CA LYS A 123 -3.70 20.28 5.12
C LYS A 123 -2.44 19.88 4.36
N LEU A 124 -2.05 18.61 4.39
CA LEU A 124 -0.87 18.11 3.67
C LEU A 124 -0.93 18.41 2.17
N LEU A 125 -2.10 18.21 1.54
CA LEU A 125 -2.30 18.50 0.11
C LEU A 125 -2.11 19.96 -0.28
N LYS A 126 -2.20 20.90 0.67
CA LYS A 126 -1.94 22.34 0.44
C LYS A 126 -0.46 22.71 0.55
N GLU A 127 0.34 21.89 1.21
CA GLU A 127 1.72 22.17 1.59
C GLU A 127 2.66 21.03 1.16
N LEU A 128 2.45 20.50 -0.06
CA LEU A 128 3.29 19.44 -0.59
C LEU A 128 4.72 19.92 -0.85
N PRO A 129 5.74 19.09 -0.59
CA PRO A 129 7.11 19.39 -0.99
C PRO A 129 7.24 19.38 -2.52
N LYS A 130 8.14 20.21 -3.06
CA LYS A 130 8.30 20.42 -4.51
C LYS A 130 8.72 19.16 -5.27
N ASN A 131 9.37 18.24 -4.58
CA ASN A 131 9.85 16.96 -5.12
C ASN A 131 8.82 15.83 -5.04
N LEU A 132 7.58 16.10 -4.58
CA LEU A 132 6.49 15.15 -4.53
C LEU A 132 5.46 15.44 -5.62
N ILE A 133 5.24 14.46 -6.47
CA ILE A 133 4.26 14.49 -7.57
C ILE A 133 3.09 13.57 -7.21
N LEU A 134 1.87 14.04 -7.43
CA LEU A 134 0.63 13.27 -7.29
C LEU A 134 -0.04 13.10 -8.65
N PRO A 135 0.25 12.02 -9.39
CA PRO A 135 -0.35 11.77 -10.71
C PRO A 135 -1.86 11.48 -10.66
N GLY A 136 -2.38 11.18 -9.46
CA GLY A 136 -3.73 10.64 -9.30
C GLY A 136 -3.80 9.14 -9.59
N TYR A 137 -4.98 8.65 -9.94
CA TYR A 137 -5.15 7.25 -10.35
C TYR A 137 -4.57 7.05 -11.75
N VAL A 138 -3.62 6.11 -11.84
CA VAL A 138 -2.97 5.71 -13.10
C VAL A 138 -3.06 4.20 -13.22
N SER A 139 -3.30 3.71 -14.42
CA SER A 139 -3.45 2.27 -14.71
C SER A 139 -2.73 1.87 -15.99
N GLY A 140 -2.77 0.59 -16.32
CA GLY A 140 -2.19 0.05 -17.56
C GLY A 140 -0.67 0.15 -17.62
N ASP A 141 -0.16 0.53 -18.79
CA ASP A 141 1.28 0.50 -19.07
C ASP A 141 2.07 1.56 -18.29
N ILE A 142 1.44 2.68 -17.98
CA ILE A 142 2.09 3.78 -17.25
C ILE A 142 2.44 3.38 -15.81
N ILE A 143 1.53 2.74 -15.07
CA ILE A 143 1.85 2.29 -13.70
C ILE A 143 2.89 1.17 -13.71
N LYS A 144 2.86 0.27 -14.71
CA LYS A 144 3.89 -0.75 -14.88
C LYS A 144 5.25 -0.11 -15.17
N GLY A 145 5.29 0.92 -16.03
CA GLY A 145 6.48 1.72 -16.29
C GLY A 145 7.02 2.41 -15.02
N ALA A 146 6.12 2.91 -14.15
CA ALA A 146 6.51 3.49 -12.86
C ALA A 146 7.20 2.45 -11.96
N TYR A 147 6.61 1.26 -11.82
CA TYR A 147 7.26 0.16 -11.10
C TYR A 147 8.62 -0.21 -11.71
N GLY A 148 8.76 -0.23 -13.04
CA GLY A 148 10.02 -0.56 -13.69
C GLY A 148 11.10 0.52 -13.61
N ARG A 149 10.70 1.80 -13.43
CA ARG A 149 11.63 2.93 -13.38
C ARG A 149 12.04 3.33 -11.97
N ALA A 150 11.22 3.07 -10.99
CA ALA A 150 11.49 3.50 -9.63
C ALA A 150 12.76 2.84 -9.06
N ASP A 151 13.49 3.57 -8.25
CA ASP A 151 14.62 3.02 -7.48
C ASP A 151 14.12 2.33 -6.20
N VAL A 152 13.02 2.83 -5.62
CA VAL A 152 12.44 2.29 -4.38
C VAL A 152 10.92 2.35 -4.43
N PHE A 153 10.28 1.28 -4.02
CA PHE A 153 8.86 1.26 -3.65
C PHE A 153 8.75 1.43 -2.13
N PHE A 154 8.27 2.58 -1.68
CA PHE A 154 8.10 2.89 -0.25
C PHE A 154 6.63 2.86 0.14
N PHE A 155 6.25 1.93 1.00
CA PHE A 155 4.86 1.73 1.40
C PHE A 155 4.70 1.79 2.93
N PRO A 156 4.56 3.00 3.50
CA PRO A 156 4.48 3.21 4.95
C PRO A 156 3.07 2.96 5.52
N SER A 157 2.31 2.02 4.97
CA SER A 157 0.96 1.70 5.42
C SER A 157 0.96 1.23 6.86
N ARG A 158 -0.03 1.67 7.65
CA ARG A 158 -0.20 1.31 9.07
C ARG A 158 -1.05 0.08 9.26
N GLU A 159 -1.90 -0.21 8.28
CA GLU A 159 -2.83 -1.35 8.34
C GLU A 159 -3.07 -1.89 6.93
N GLU A 160 -2.92 -3.20 6.79
CA GLU A 160 -3.21 -3.94 5.56
C GLU A 160 -3.87 -5.28 5.89
N THR A 161 -4.55 -5.83 4.91
CA THR A 161 -4.99 -7.23 4.94
C THR A 161 -4.02 -8.14 4.20
N GLU A 162 -3.32 -7.61 3.19
CA GLU A 162 -2.25 -8.26 2.45
C GLU A 162 -1.26 -7.23 1.89
N GLY A 163 -1.76 -6.22 1.16
CA GLY A 163 -0.94 -5.25 0.44
C GLY A 163 -0.60 -5.73 -0.97
N ILE A 164 -1.60 -5.91 -1.84
CA ILE A 164 -1.41 -6.37 -3.23
C ILE A 164 -0.36 -5.54 -3.96
N VAL A 165 -0.31 -4.23 -3.74
CA VAL A 165 0.70 -3.33 -4.34
C VAL A 165 2.14 -3.68 -3.93
N VAL A 166 2.32 -4.34 -2.78
CA VAL A 166 3.63 -4.87 -2.36
C VAL A 166 4.00 -6.09 -3.21
N LEU A 167 3.04 -6.98 -3.48
CA LEU A 167 3.25 -8.11 -4.38
C LEU A 167 3.59 -7.62 -5.81
N GLU A 168 2.92 -6.57 -6.29
CA GLU A 168 3.20 -5.93 -7.57
C GLU A 168 4.62 -5.36 -7.63
N ALA A 169 5.05 -4.66 -6.58
CA ALA A 169 6.40 -4.11 -6.47
C ALA A 169 7.48 -5.21 -6.47
N LEU A 170 7.29 -6.26 -5.69
CA LEU A 170 8.19 -7.41 -5.66
C LEU A 170 8.25 -8.14 -7.00
N ALA A 171 7.10 -8.33 -7.65
CA ALA A 171 7.03 -8.93 -8.99
C ALA A 171 7.74 -8.07 -10.07
N SER A 172 7.82 -6.76 -9.84
CA SER A 172 8.56 -5.81 -10.68
C SER A 172 10.03 -5.67 -10.31
N HIS A 173 10.54 -6.52 -9.42
CA HIS A 173 11.93 -6.51 -8.92
C HIS A 173 12.36 -5.20 -8.25
N GLN A 174 11.41 -4.53 -7.59
CA GLN A 174 11.69 -3.27 -6.87
C GLN A 174 12.43 -3.50 -5.56
N HIS A 175 13.26 -2.53 -5.17
CA HIS A 175 13.67 -2.40 -3.77
C HIS A 175 12.47 -1.91 -2.95
N VAL A 176 12.01 -2.75 -2.04
CA VAL A 176 10.78 -2.49 -1.29
C VAL A 176 11.12 -2.09 0.15
N VAL A 177 10.57 -0.95 0.59
CA VAL A 177 10.64 -0.49 1.97
C VAL A 177 9.23 -0.42 2.53
N LEU A 178 8.96 -1.14 3.61
CA LEU A 178 7.66 -1.26 4.25
C LEU A 178 7.73 -0.77 5.68
N ARG A 179 6.62 -0.26 6.20
CA ARG A 179 6.45 -0.17 7.65
C ARG A 179 6.38 -1.58 8.23
N ASP A 180 7.08 -1.83 9.32
CA ASP A 180 6.96 -3.09 10.06
C ASP A 180 5.58 -3.18 10.72
N ILE A 181 4.70 -3.98 10.11
CA ILE A 181 3.37 -4.26 10.61
C ILE A 181 3.09 -5.77 10.55
N PRO A 182 2.26 -6.31 11.45
CA PRO A 182 2.08 -7.75 11.61
C PRO A 182 1.67 -8.52 10.35
N VAL A 183 0.99 -7.86 9.41
CA VAL A 183 0.52 -8.50 8.17
C VAL A 183 1.68 -9.03 7.30
N TYR A 184 2.86 -8.41 7.39
CA TYR A 184 4.03 -8.81 6.61
C TYR A 184 4.83 -9.93 7.27
N HIS A 185 4.67 -10.16 8.57
CA HIS A 185 5.38 -11.21 9.28
C HIS A 185 5.01 -12.60 8.73
N GLY A 186 6.02 -13.37 8.41
CA GLY A 186 5.89 -14.74 7.92
C GLY A 186 5.84 -14.91 6.40
N TRP A 187 5.82 -13.79 5.62
CA TRP A 187 5.94 -13.85 4.16
C TRP A 187 6.86 -12.75 3.57
N VAL A 188 7.23 -11.74 4.35
CA VAL A 188 8.25 -10.75 4.00
C VAL A 188 9.41 -10.90 4.96
N ASP A 189 10.62 -10.91 4.42
CA ASP A 189 11.87 -10.90 5.18
C ASP A 189 12.93 -10.02 4.49
N SER A 190 14.11 -9.90 5.08
CA SER A 190 15.20 -9.07 4.57
C SER A 190 15.78 -9.52 3.23
N SER A 191 15.37 -10.66 2.67
CA SER A 191 15.77 -11.08 1.32
C SER A 191 14.94 -10.39 0.23
N CYS A 192 13.76 -9.85 0.56
CA CYS A 192 12.84 -9.28 -0.41
C CYS A 192 12.40 -7.84 -0.07
N ALA A 193 12.48 -7.39 1.18
CA ALA A 193 12.11 -6.02 1.57
C ALA A 193 12.81 -5.57 2.86
N GLU A 194 12.94 -4.26 3.01
CA GLU A 194 13.36 -3.63 4.26
C GLU A 194 12.14 -3.28 5.12
N LEU A 195 12.10 -3.75 6.36
CA LEU A 195 11.07 -3.43 7.33
C LEU A 195 11.52 -2.27 8.23
N ALA A 196 10.87 -1.12 8.08
CA ALA A 196 11.17 0.09 8.85
C ALA A 196 10.25 0.20 10.07
N HIS A 197 10.85 0.35 11.25
CA HIS A 197 10.12 0.66 12.47
C HIS A 197 9.81 2.16 12.55
N ASP A 198 8.69 2.54 13.18
CA ASP A 198 8.45 3.94 13.51
C ASP A 198 9.51 4.42 14.52
N VAL A 199 10.22 5.48 14.15
CA VAL A 199 11.18 6.17 15.00
C VAL A 199 10.50 7.29 15.80
N SER A 200 9.26 7.10 16.21
CA SER A 200 8.62 7.96 17.19
C SER A 200 8.89 7.42 18.57
N GLY A 201 10.10 7.66 19.04
CA GLY A 201 10.39 7.62 20.46
C GLY A 201 9.95 8.92 21.11
#